data_aeedaba9f47d1ad2cdd39842c102f045
#
_entry.id   aeedaba9f47d1ad2cdd39842c102f045
#
_cell.length_a   1.000
_cell.length_b   1.000
_cell.length_c   1.000
_cell.angle_alpha   90.00
_cell.angle_beta   90.00
_cell.angle_gamma   90.00
#
_symmetry.space_group_name_H-M   'P 1'
#
loop_
_entity.id
_entity.type
_entity.pdbx_description
1 polymer ?
#
loop_
_entity_poly.entity_id
_entity_poly.type
_entity_poly.pdbx_seq_one_letter_code
_entity_poly.pdbx_strand_id
1 'polypeptide(L)'
;MPIENGETTPRKQPSASERAMRLLARRAYSENELTAKLYSYGCYTSDQIRAALEFCRKSRFVDDELLAQDYARSLSDRNCGSFKIKMQLRKRGLPEEFVEEALEQNADSEPEAARRACEYKLKLLSRETDPLKKRQKLYRYLASRGFSPDIIRECLGDDLLNA
;
A
#
# COMPACT_ATOMS: atom_id res chain seq x y z
N MET A 1 58.99 -12.39 -15.25
CA MET A 1 57.75 -11.69 -15.53
C MET A 1 56.97 -11.52 -14.23
N PRO A 2 56.89 -10.32 -13.62
CA PRO A 2 56.09 -10.12 -12.43
C PRO A 2 54.59 -10.11 -12.83
N ILE A 3 53.82 -10.89 -12.13
CA ILE A 3 52.36 -10.93 -12.23
C ILE A 3 51.86 -9.66 -11.53
N GLU A 4 51.32 -8.72 -12.29
CA GLU A 4 50.63 -7.55 -11.74
C GLU A 4 49.44 -8.02 -10.93
N ASN A 5 49.53 -7.91 -9.61
CA ASN A 5 48.42 -8.03 -8.69
C ASN A 5 47.45 -6.91 -9.00
N GLY A 6 46.32 -7.25 -9.65
CA GLY A 6 45.20 -6.36 -9.83
C GLY A 6 44.72 -5.89 -8.46
N GLU A 7 45.11 -4.66 -8.07
CA GLU A 7 44.54 -3.96 -6.95
C GLU A 7 43.03 -3.79 -7.19
N THR A 8 42.24 -4.67 -6.61
CA THR A 8 40.80 -4.47 -6.46
C THR A 8 40.62 -3.26 -5.55
N THR A 9 40.50 -2.09 -6.14
CA THR A 9 40.11 -0.87 -5.44
C THR A 9 38.88 -1.17 -4.58
N PRO A 10 38.91 -0.98 -3.25
CA PRO A 10 37.74 -1.28 -2.42
C PRO A 10 36.59 -0.42 -2.92
N ARG A 11 35.49 -1.05 -3.34
CA ARG A 11 34.30 -0.34 -3.81
C ARG A 11 33.83 0.57 -2.68
N LYS A 12 34.04 1.88 -2.86
CA LYS A 12 33.65 2.91 -1.89
C LYS A 12 32.17 2.70 -1.55
N GLN A 13 31.89 2.50 -0.27
CA GLN A 13 30.53 2.29 0.21
C GLN A 13 29.66 3.50 -0.18
N PRO A 14 28.49 3.31 -0.79
CA PRO A 14 27.65 4.43 -1.20
C PRO A 14 27.21 5.24 0.01
N SER A 15 27.13 6.56 -0.14
CA SER A 15 26.56 7.45 0.89
C SER A 15 25.11 7.10 1.20
N ALA A 16 24.59 7.57 2.35
CA ALA A 16 23.18 7.39 2.70
C ALA A 16 22.23 7.95 1.62
N SER A 17 22.58 9.13 1.05
CA SER A 17 21.81 9.74 -0.04
C SER A 17 21.83 8.91 -1.32
N GLU A 18 23.00 8.41 -1.75
CA GLU A 18 23.10 7.53 -2.91
C GLU A 18 22.32 6.23 -2.71
N ARG A 19 22.35 5.69 -1.49
CA ARG A 19 21.58 4.48 -1.15
C ARG A 19 20.08 4.76 -1.18
N ALA A 20 19.64 5.88 -0.62
CA ALA A 20 18.24 6.32 -0.67
C ALA A 20 17.76 6.44 -2.12
N MET A 21 18.52 7.11 -2.99
CA MET A 21 18.19 7.27 -4.40
C MET A 21 18.08 5.94 -5.13
N ARG A 22 18.97 4.99 -4.86
CA ARG A 22 18.88 3.63 -5.44
C ARG A 22 17.63 2.85 -4.97
N LEU A 23 17.18 3.07 -3.75
CA LEU A 23 15.93 2.47 -3.24
C LEU A 23 14.72 3.10 -3.93
N LEU A 24 14.67 4.42 -3.99
CA LEU A 24 13.57 5.19 -4.60
C LEU A 24 13.46 4.95 -6.11
N ALA A 25 14.56 4.65 -6.81
CA ALA A 25 14.54 4.26 -8.22
C ALA A 25 13.81 2.93 -8.49
N ARG A 26 13.61 2.09 -7.47
CA ARG A 26 12.93 0.78 -7.60
C ARG A 26 11.43 0.86 -7.30
N ARG A 27 11.05 1.63 -6.30
CA ARG A 27 9.67 1.88 -5.90
C ARG A 27 9.57 3.13 -5.02
N ALA A 28 8.37 3.66 -4.88
CA ALA A 28 8.10 4.69 -3.89
C ALA A 28 8.20 4.13 -2.47
N TYR A 29 8.80 4.90 -1.57
CA TYR A 29 8.93 4.65 -0.13
C TYR A 29 8.30 5.78 0.64
N SER A 30 7.63 5.48 1.75
CA SER A 30 7.33 6.51 2.74
C SER A 30 8.62 6.94 3.45
N GLU A 31 8.60 8.11 4.07
CA GLU A 31 9.74 8.60 4.84
C GLU A 31 10.14 7.61 5.94
N ASN A 32 9.16 7.05 6.64
CA ASN A 32 9.37 6.04 7.69
C ASN A 32 9.96 4.74 7.13
N GLU A 33 9.45 4.23 6.01
CA GLU A 33 10.01 3.03 5.35
C GLU A 33 11.47 3.26 4.93
N LEU A 34 11.76 4.43 4.33
CA LEU A 34 13.10 4.77 3.87
C LEU A 34 14.06 4.91 5.05
N THR A 35 13.62 5.57 6.12
CA THR A 35 14.37 5.71 7.37
C THR A 35 14.74 4.35 7.96
N ALA A 36 13.75 3.49 8.16
CA ALA A 36 13.95 2.15 8.69
C ALA A 36 14.91 1.33 7.80
N LYS A 37 14.78 1.48 6.48
CA LYS A 37 15.64 0.79 5.52
C LYS A 37 17.07 1.25 5.58
N LEU A 38 17.33 2.56 5.70
CA LEU A 38 18.68 3.10 5.84
C LEU A 38 19.34 2.67 7.15
N TYR A 39 18.58 2.68 8.27
CA TYR A 39 19.08 2.15 9.55
C TYR A 39 19.44 0.66 9.47
N SER A 40 18.67 -0.14 8.74
CA SER A 40 18.88 -1.58 8.63
C SER A 40 20.21 -1.98 7.98
N TYR A 41 20.89 -1.07 7.29
CA TYR A 41 22.22 -1.31 6.75
C TYR A 41 23.33 -1.26 7.82
N GLY A 42 23.09 -0.60 8.97
CA GLY A 42 24.00 -0.56 10.10
C GLY A 42 25.32 0.23 9.88
N CYS A 43 25.44 0.93 8.76
CA CYS A 43 26.69 1.60 8.34
C CYS A 43 26.58 3.12 8.25
N TYR A 44 25.40 3.68 8.53
CA TYR A 44 25.14 5.11 8.50
C TYR A 44 24.83 5.64 9.89
N THR A 45 25.32 6.84 10.21
CA THR A 45 24.95 7.55 11.44
C THR A 45 23.57 8.18 11.30
N SER A 46 22.93 8.49 12.43
CA SER A 46 21.62 9.18 12.44
C SER A 46 21.66 10.51 11.69
N ASP A 47 22.77 11.24 11.78
CA ASP A 47 22.94 12.52 11.07
C ASP A 47 23.02 12.32 9.55
N GLN A 48 23.73 11.30 9.10
CA GLN A 48 23.81 10.95 7.67
C GLN A 48 22.44 10.53 7.13
N ILE A 49 21.66 9.75 7.89
CA ILE A 49 20.32 9.36 7.50
C ILE A 49 19.40 10.58 7.44
N ARG A 50 19.42 11.44 8.47
CA ARG A 50 18.62 12.66 8.51
C ARG A 50 18.92 13.58 7.33
N ALA A 51 20.18 13.81 7.02
CA ALA A 51 20.59 14.62 5.87
C ALA A 51 20.12 14.03 4.54
N ALA A 52 20.19 12.69 4.39
CA ALA A 52 19.70 12.00 3.20
C ALA A 52 18.19 12.15 3.02
N LEU A 53 17.42 12.01 4.11
CA LEU A 53 15.96 12.18 4.10
C LEU A 53 15.55 13.61 3.77
N GLU A 54 16.24 14.60 4.38
CA GLU A 54 16.00 16.01 4.09
C GLU A 54 16.27 16.34 2.61
N PHE A 55 17.34 15.81 2.04
CA PHE A 55 17.62 15.93 0.62
C PHE A 55 16.51 15.33 -0.24
N CYS A 56 16.09 14.10 0.07
CA CYS A 56 15.02 13.43 -0.68
C CYS A 56 13.69 14.19 -0.60
N ARG A 57 13.35 14.77 0.57
CA ARG A 57 12.15 15.57 0.76
C ARG A 57 12.20 16.88 -0.02
N LYS A 58 13.31 17.65 0.09
CA LYS A 58 13.49 18.92 -0.64
C LYS A 58 13.44 18.72 -2.16
N SER A 59 13.96 17.60 -2.63
CA SER A 59 13.96 17.24 -4.06
C SER A 59 12.66 16.54 -4.51
N ARG A 60 11.67 16.39 -3.65
CA ARG A 60 10.40 15.69 -3.90
C ARG A 60 10.56 14.24 -4.38
N PHE A 61 11.63 13.59 -3.99
CA PHE A 61 11.79 12.15 -4.22
C PHE A 61 11.02 11.30 -3.19
N VAL A 62 10.70 11.89 -2.04
CA VAL A 62 9.81 11.35 -1.02
C VAL A 62 8.71 12.38 -0.80
N ASP A 63 7.46 11.93 -0.98
CA ASP A 63 6.25 12.72 -0.82
C ASP A 63 5.17 11.78 -0.24
N ASP A 64 5.01 11.82 1.08
CA ASP A 64 4.13 10.89 1.79
C ASP A 64 2.66 11.16 1.50
N GLU A 65 2.27 12.42 1.24
CA GLU A 65 0.92 12.79 0.84
C GLU A 65 0.56 12.16 -0.51
N LEU A 66 1.37 12.43 -1.54
CA LEU A 66 1.16 11.86 -2.88
C LEU A 66 1.19 10.33 -2.84
N LEU A 67 2.10 9.75 -2.06
CA LEU A 67 2.20 8.31 -1.88
C LEU A 67 0.93 7.72 -1.26
N ALA A 68 0.35 8.39 -0.24
CA ALA A 68 -0.89 7.95 0.39
C ALA A 68 -2.05 7.95 -0.61
N GLN A 69 -2.20 9.03 -1.38
CA GLN A 69 -3.26 9.19 -2.39
C GLN A 69 -3.14 8.12 -3.50
N ASP A 70 -1.96 7.97 -4.11
CA ASP A 70 -1.74 7.02 -5.20
C ASP A 70 -1.90 5.57 -4.74
N TYR A 71 -1.41 5.25 -3.54
CA TYR A 71 -1.51 3.91 -3.00
C TYR A 71 -2.95 3.56 -2.60
N ALA A 72 -3.70 4.49 -2.00
CA ALA A 72 -5.11 4.32 -1.70
C ALA A 72 -5.93 4.07 -2.98
N ARG A 73 -5.70 4.87 -4.02
CA ARG A 73 -6.34 4.68 -5.34
C ARG A 73 -6.02 3.31 -5.94
N SER A 74 -4.75 2.92 -5.94
CA SER A 74 -4.34 1.60 -6.43
C SER A 74 -5.01 0.43 -5.69
N LEU A 75 -5.22 0.57 -4.37
CA LEU A 75 -5.93 -0.44 -3.58
C LEU A 75 -7.44 -0.45 -3.87
N SER A 76 -8.06 0.73 -4.05
CA SER A 76 -9.47 0.85 -4.46
C SER A 76 -9.70 0.19 -5.83
N ASP A 77 -8.81 0.43 -6.80
CA ASP A 77 -8.86 -0.21 -8.12
C ASP A 77 -8.75 -1.74 -8.06
N ARG A 78 -8.10 -2.25 -7.02
CA ARG A 78 -8.04 -3.69 -6.70
C ARG A 78 -9.21 -4.18 -5.86
N ASN A 79 -10.29 -3.40 -5.78
CA ASN A 79 -11.49 -3.69 -5.01
C ASN A 79 -11.22 -3.94 -3.52
N CYS A 80 -10.44 -3.06 -2.89
CA CYS A 80 -10.26 -3.00 -1.45
C CYS A 80 -11.15 -1.89 -0.86
N GLY A 81 -11.77 -2.18 0.29
CA GLY A 81 -12.54 -1.20 1.05
C GLY A 81 -11.66 -0.35 1.97
N SER A 82 -12.27 0.69 2.53
CA SER A 82 -11.61 1.73 3.35
C SER A 82 -10.84 1.16 4.54
N PHE A 83 -11.37 0.16 5.24
CA PHE A 83 -10.66 -0.46 6.37
C PHE A 83 -9.33 -1.11 5.96
N LYS A 84 -9.32 -1.80 4.83
CA LYS A 84 -8.11 -2.44 4.32
C LYS A 84 -7.13 -1.41 3.78
N ILE A 85 -7.61 -0.38 3.10
CA ILE A 85 -6.79 0.73 2.62
C ILE A 85 -6.12 1.41 3.81
N LYS A 86 -6.88 1.80 4.84
CA LYS A 86 -6.37 2.42 6.07
C LYS A 86 -5.27 1.58 6.71
N MET A 87 -5.51 0.29 6.87
CA MET A 87 -4.53 -0.64 7.43
C MET A 87 -3.23 -0.70 6.61
N GLN A 88 -3.33 -0.73 5.29
CA GLN A 88 -2.16 -0.81 4.41
C GLN A 88 -1.35 0.50 4.41
N LEU A 89 -2.01 1.66 4.43
CA LEU A 89 -1.35 2.96 4.52
C LEU A 89 -0.60 3.09 5.86
N ARG A 90 -1.25 2.73 6.97
CA ARG A 90 -0.61 2.70 8.30
C ARG A 90 0.58 1.73 8.36
N LYS A 91 0.47 0.56 7.74
CA LYS A 91 1.57 -0.42 7.65
C LYS A 91 2.79 0.14 6.93
N ARG A 92 2.60 1.05 5.99
CA ARG A 92 3.68 1.78 5.32
C ARG A 92 4.24 2.94 6.16
N GLY A 93 3.71 3.16 7.37
CA GLY A 93 4.17 4.21 8.29
C GLY A 93 3.84 5.62 7.81
N LEU A 94 2.78 5.78 7.02
CA LEU A 94 2.31 7.09 6.57
C LEU A 94 1.66 7.85 7.74
N PRO A 95 1.85 9.19 7.84
CA PRO A 95 1.18 10.03 8.83
C PRO A 95 -0.34 9.90 8.75
N GLU A 96 -1.02 9.90 9.91
CA GLU A 96 -2.47 9.69 9.98
C GLU A 96 -3.26 10.74 9.21
N GLU A 97 -2.78 11.99 9.18
CA GLU A 97 -3.39 13.08 8.39
C GLU A 97 -3.48 12.72 6.90
N PHE A 98 -2.42 12.20 6.30
CA PHE A 98 -2.42 11.77 4.89
C PHE A 98 -3.23 10.50 4.67
N VAL A 99 -3.29 9.62 5.68
CA VAL A 99 -4.15 8.42 5.64
C VAL A 99 -5.61 8.82 5.59
N GLU A 100 -6.06 9.74 6.44
CA GLU A 100 -7.44 10.20 6.51
C GLU A 100 -7.83 10.95 5.24
N GLU A 101 -6.99 11.88 4.77
CA GLU A 101 -7.23 12.60 3.53
C GLU A 101 -7.34 11.68 2.32
N ALA A 102 -6.45 10.69 2.20
CA ALA A 102 -6.50 9.72 1.11
C ALA A 102 -7.77 8.85 1.15
N LEU A 103 -8.29 8.54 2.34
CA LEU A 103 -9.55 7.82 2.50
C LEU A 103 -10.75 8.67 2.10
N GLU A 104 -10.79 9.95 2.50
CA GLU A 104 -11.84 10.90 2.10
C GLU A 104 -11.89 11.04 0.58
N GLN A 105 -10.75 11.23 -0.07
CA GLN A 105 -10.68 11.36 -1.54
C GLN A 105 -11.14 10.08 -2.29
N ASN A 106 -11.09 8.92 -1.65
CA ASN A 106 -11.53 7.66 -2.24
C ASN A 106 -12.93 7.22 -1.78
N ALA A 107 -13.60 7.96 -0.88
CA ALA A 107 -14.88 7.57 -0.29
C ALA A 107 -15.97 7.34 -1.36
N ASP A 108 -16.09 8.23 -2.33
CA ASP A 108 -17.10 8.16 -3.40
C ASP A 108 -16.92 6.94 -4.32
N SER A 109 -15.71 6.39 -4.40
CA SER A 109 -15.39 5.22 -5.24
C SER A 109 -15.61 3.88 -4.51
N GLU A 110 -15.78 3.88 -3.19
CA GLU A 110 -15.86 2.66 -2.38
C GLU A 110 -17.11 1.81 -2.69
N PRO A 111 -18.34 2.36 -2.88
CA PRO A 111 -19.49 1.57 -3.25
C PRO A 111 -19.32 0.84 -4.58
N GLU A 112 -18.71 1.49 -5.57
CA GLU A 112 -18.44 0.87 -6.86
C GLU A 112 -17.36 -0.22 -6.77
N ALA A 113 -16.32 -0.02 -5.98
CA ALA A 113 -15.31 -1.04 -5.71
C ALA A 113 -15.93 -2.28 -5.02
N ALA A 114 -16.88 -2.07 -4.08
CA ALA A 114 -17.59 -3.14 -3.42
C ALA A 114 -18.49 -3.92 -4.40
N ARG A 115 -19.17 -3.21 -5.32
CA ARG A 115 -20.00 -3.83 -6.35
C ARG A 115 -19.15 -4.73 -7.26
N ARG A 116 -18.02 -4.22 -7.77
CA ARG A 116 -17.09 -5.03 -8.59
C ARG A 116 -16.56 -6.26 -7.84
N ALA A 117 -16.24 -6.09 -6.54
CA ALA A 117 -15.81 -7.21 -5.68
C ALA A 117 -16.90 -8.26 -5.52
N CYS A 118 -18.15 -7.83 -5.31
CA CYS A 118 -19.32 -8.70 -5.19
C CYS A 118 -19.57 -9.49 -6.48
N GLU A 119 -19.59 -8.82 -7.63
CA GLU A 119 -19.77 -9.46 -8.94
C GLU A 119 -18.69 -10.52 -9.23
N TYR A 120 -17.43 -10.17 -8.96
CA TYR A 120 -16.33 -11.10 -9.09
C TYR A 120 -16.55 -12.36 -8.24
N LYS A 121 -16.93 -12.18 -6.96
CA LYS A 121 -17.15 -13.31 -6.06
C LYS A 121 -18.39 -14.12 -6.44
N LEU A 122 -19.45 -13.48 -6.91
CA LEU A 122 -20.66 -14.16 -7.40
C LEU A 122 -20.36 -15.11 -8.56
N LYS A 123 -19.53 -14.69 -9.52
CA LYS A 123 -19.09 -15.56 -10.62
C LYS A 123 -18.38 -16.82 -10.11
N LEU A 124 -17.56 -16.69 -9.06
CA LEU A 124 -16.87 -17.83 -8.44
C LEU A 124 -17.82 -18.74 -7.63
N LEU A 125 -18.97 -18.20 -7.19
CA LEU A 125 -19.99 -18.93 -6.44
C LEU A 125 -21.15 -19.44 -7.33
N SER A 126 -20.96 -19.54 -8.63
CA SER A 126 -21.98 -19.96 -9.58
C SER A 126 -22.52 -21.37 -9.31
N ARG A 127 -21.72 -22.24 -8.70
CA ARG A 127 -22.13 -23.62 -8.32
C ARG A 127 -22.77 -23.73 -6.95
N GLU A 128 -22.77 -22.65 -6.15
CA GLU A 128 -23.45 -22.65 -4.84
C GLU A 128 -24.95 -22.43 -5.03
N THR A 129 -25.72 -23.41 -4.68
CA THR A 129 -27.20 -23.40 -4.85
C THR A 129 -27.91 -22.92 -3.60
N ASP A 130 -27.29 -22.97 -2.42
CA ASP A 130 -27.88 -22.53 -1.16
C ASP A 130 -27.76 -21.00 -1.02
N PRO A 131 -28.86 -20.24 -1.04
CA PRO A 131 -28.81 -18.77 -0.97
C PRO A 131 -28.17 -18.25 0.32
N LEU A 132 -28.44 -18.90 1.46
CA LEU A 132 -27.89 -18.49 2.75
C LEU A 132 -26.37 -18.67 2.80
N LYS A 133 -25.86 -19.81 2.32
CA LYS A 133 -24.42 -20.06 2.23
C LYS A 133 -23.75 -19.11 1.24
N LYS A 134 -24.39 -18.85 0.11
CA LYS A 134 -23.90 -17.90 -0.90
C LYS A 134 -23.75 -16.52 -0.31
N ARG A 135 -24.77 -16.02 0.40
CA ARG A 135 -24.76 -14.73 1.09
C ARG A 135 -23.66 -14.66 2.16
N GLN A 136 -23.52 -15.69 2.99
CA GLN A 136 -22.47 -15.74 4.02
C GLN A 136 -21.06 -15.70 3.40
N LYS A 137 -20.84 -16.42 2.30
CA LYS A 137 -19.57 -16.41 1.58
C LYS A 137 -19.26 -15.06 0.96
N LEU A 138 -20.27 -14.37 0.41
CA LEU A 138 -20.15 -13.01 -0.11
C LEU A 138 -19.80 -12.02 1.01
N TYR A 139 -20.57 -12.05 2.10
CA TYR A 139 -20.33 -11.19 3.26
C TYR A 139 -18.88 -11.33 3.76
N ARG A 140 -18.44 -12.55 4.04
CA ARG A 140 -17.08 -12.83 4.52
C ARG A 140 -16.00 -12.35 3.54
N TYR A 141 -16.25 -12.53 2.25
CA TYR A 141 -15.33 -12.06 1.22
C TYR A 141 -15.22 -10.55 1.22
N LEU A 142 -16.34 -9.82 1.18
CA LEU A 142 -16.35 -8.35 1.19
C LEU A 142 -15.76 -7.79 2.49
N ALA A 143 -16.07 -8.38 3.64
CA ALA A 143 -15.46 -8.02 4.92
C ALA A 143 -13.93 -8.24 4.91
N SER A 144 -13.44 -9.34 4.33
CA SER A 144 -12.02 -9.60 4.17
C SER A 144 -11.31 -8.63 3.22
N ARG A 145 -12.08 -8.02 2.31
CA ARG A 145 -11.59 -6.95 1.43
C ARG A 145 -11.59 -5.58 2.10
N GLY A 146 -12.14 -5.46 3.32
CA GLY A 146 -12.12 -4.27 4.15
C GLY A 146 -13.27 -3.30 3.88
N PHE A 147 -14.38 -3.75 3.31
CA PHE A 147 -15.60 -2.94 3.19
C PHE A 147 -16.33 -2.86 4.52
N SER A 148 -17.00 -1.73 4.77
CA SER A 148 -17.81 -1.55 5.98
C SER A 148 -19.06 -2.42 5.95
N PRO A 149 -19.63 -2.79 7.13
CA PRO A 149 -20.89 -3.55 7.18
C PRO A 149 -22.05 -2.88 6.45
N ASP A 150 -22.08 -1.53 6.42
CA ASP A 150 -23.13 -0.76 5.73
C ASP A 150 -23.01 -0.91 4.22
N ILE A 151 -21.82 -0.72 3.67
CA ILE A 151 -21.54 -0.93 2.24
C ILE A 151 -21.80 -2.38 1.84
N ILE A 152 -21.41 -3.34 2.68
CA ILE A 152 -21.67 -4.76 2.39
C ILE A 152 -23.18 -5.03 2.35
N ARG A 153 -23.97 -4.49 3.30
CA ARG A 153 -25.43 -4.65 3.31
C ARG A 153 -26.06 -4.02 2.06
N GLU A 154 -25.62 -2.84 1.69
CA GLU A 154 -26.08 -2.17 0.48
C GLU A 154 -25.77 -2.97 -0.78
N CYS A 155 -24.55 -3.52 -0.91
CA CYS A 155 -24.16 -4.37 -2.03
C CYS A 155 -24.90 -5.71 -2.10
N LEU A 156 -25.22 -6.29 -0.94
CA LEU A 156 -25.94 -7.56 -0.88
C LEU A 156 -27.44 -7.39 -1.13
N GLY A 157 -27.97 -6.16 -1.01
CA GLY A 157 -29.37 -5.77 -1.28
C GLY A 157 -30.39 -6.67 -0.60
N ASP A 158 -31.66 -6.22 -0.56
CA ASP A 158 -32.77 -7.05 -0.12
C ASP A 158 -33.13 -8.11 -1.16
N ASP A 159 -32.76 -7.92 -2.42
CA ASP A 159 -33.10 -8.82 -3.54
C ASP A 159 -32.29 -10.14 -3.52
N LEU A 160 -31.08 -10.14 -2.95
CA LEU A 160 -30.32 -11.38 -2.72
C LEU A 160 -30.80 -12.16 -1.49
N LEU A 161 -31.74 -11.59 -0.73
CA LEU A 161 -32.45 -12.26 0.38
C LEU A 161 -33.61 -13.12 -0.09
N ASN A 162 -34.18 -12.84 -1.26
CA ASN A 162 -35.40 -13.42 -1.78
C ASN A 162 -35.23 -14.31 -3.01
N ALA A 163 -33.95 -14.58 -3.39
CA ALA A 163 -33.65 -15.44 -4.55
C ALA A 163 -33.19 -16.85 -4.16
#